data_32cf0847b09d5b2fa664a2a88152ac43
#
_entry.id   32cf0847b09d5b2fa664a2a88152ac43
#
_cell.length_a   1.000
_cell.length_b   1.000
_cell.length_c   1.000
_cell.angle_alpha   90.00
_cell.angle_beta   90.00
_cell.angle_gamma   90.00
#
_symmetry.space_group_name_H-M   'P 1'
#
loop_
_entity.id
_entity.type
_entity.pdbx_description
1 polymer ?
#
loop_
_entity_poly.entity_id
_entity_poly.type
_entity_poly.pdbx_seq_one_letter_code
_entity_poly.pdbx_strand_id
1 'polypeptide(L)' 'MFAYIKGCLEEKSTNYVVIDVGGIGYKIFMSNISINEIGELGQKVKVHTHYYVREDNISLYGFL' A
#
# COMPACT_ATOMS: atom_id res chain seq x y z
N MET A 1 -12.06 6.35 -6.20
CA MET A 1 -11.35 5.08 -6.45
C MET A 1 -9.93 5.33 -6.90
N PHE A 2 -9.01 4.55 -6.41
CA PHE A 2 -7.58 4.78 -6.68
C PHE A 2 -7.04 3.69 -7.63
N ALA A 3 -6.40 4.12 -8.72
CA ALA A 3 -5.75 3.19 -9.65
C ALA A 3 -4.38 2.76 -9.10
N TYR A 4 -3.70 3.69 -8.47
CA TYR A 4 -2.39 3.43 -7.84
C TYR A 4 -2.15 4.46 -6.76
N ILE A 5 -1.20 4.15 -5.88
CA ILE A 5 -0.71 5.09 -4.87
C ILE A 5 0.79 5.16 -5.01
N LYS A 6 1.31 6.38 -5.07
CA LYS A 6 2.74 6.64 -5.19
C LYS A 6 3.17 7.58 -4.08
N GLY A 7 4.19 7.17 -3.35
CA GLY A 7 4.68 7.96 -2.24
C GLY A 7 5.84 7.28 -1.55
N CYS A 8 6.10 7.71 -0.33
CA CYS A 8 7.21 7.22 0.47
C CYS A 8 6.79 6.01 1.28
N LEU A 9 7.57 4.93 1.20
CA LEU A 9 7.28 3.72 1.96
C LEU A 9 7.66 3.96 3.42
N GLU A 10 6.66 4.03 4.29
CA GLU A 10 6.88 4.36 5.70
C GLU A 10 6.89 3.14 6.60
N GLU A 11 6.14 2.11 6.26
CA GLU A 11 6.03 0.95 7.13
C GLU A 11 5.81 -0.31 6.30
N LYS A 12 6.41 -1.41 6.73
CA LYS A 12 6.22 -2.73 6.12
C LYS A 12 5.82 -3.70 7.23
N SER A 13 4.73 -4.39 7.04
CA SER A 13 4.31 -5.46 7.94
C SER A 13 4.25 -6.77 7.17
N THR A 14 3.68 -7.80 7.77
CA THR A 14 3.62 -9.11 7.12
C THR A 14 2.57 -9.19 6.03
N ASN A 15 1.53 -8.35 6.11
CA ASN A 15 0.42 -8.40 5.15
C ASN A 15 -0.03 -7.02 4.68
N TYR A 16 0.71 -5.96 5.04
CA TYR A 16 0.37 -4.63 4.55
C TYR A 16 1.60 -3.73 4.55
N VAL A 17 1.48 -2.64 3.83
CA VAL A 17 2.47 -1.56 3.86
C VAL A 17 1.73 -0.26 4.13
N VAL A 18 2.47 0.75 4.59
CA VAL A 18 1.94 2.10 4.72
C VAL A 18 2.75 3.00 3.81
N ILE A 19 2.07 3.72 2.93
CA ILE A 19 2.70 4.65 2.00
C ILE A 19 2.23 6.05 2.34
N ASP A 20 3.18 6.93 2.58
CA ASP A 20 2.92 8.33 2.92
C ASP A 20 2.84 9.15 1.64
N VAL A 21 1.70 9.80 1.46
CA VAL A 21 1.49 10.71 0.34
C VAL A 21 1.07 12.05 0.92
N GLY A 22 1.99 12.99 0.94
CA GLY A 22 1.70 14.34 1.41
C GLY A 22 1.30 14.41 2.87
N GLY A 23 1.80 13.52 3.70
CA GLY A 23 1.49 13.50 5.13
C GLY A 23 0.34 12.58 5.50
N ILE A 24 -0.26 11.91 4.51
CA ILE A 24 -1.34 10.94 4.76
C ILE A 24 -0.79 9.54 4.54
N GLY A 25 -0.93 8.69 5.55
CA GLY A 25 -0.48 7.30 5.45
C GLY A 25 -1.59 6.40 4.95
N TYR A 26 -1.37 5.78 3.80
CA TYR A 26 -2.33 4.83 3.23
C TYR A 26 -1.90 3.41 3.59
N LYS A 27 -2.78 2.68 4.24
CA LYS A 27 -2.55 1.28 4.57
C LYS A 27 -3.04 0.42 3.42
N ILE A 28 -2.13 -0.31 2.81
CA ILE A 28 -2.42 -1.10 1.61
C ILE A 28 -2.06 -2.56 1.90
N PHE A 29 -3.03 -3.44 1.82
CA PHE A 29 -2.80 -4.86 2.02
C PHE A 29 -2.15 -5.47 0.79
N MET A 30 -1.11 -6.25 1.02
CA MET A 30 -0.33 -6.86 -0.06
C MET A 30 0.13 -8.24 0.36
N SER A 31 0.43 -9.07 -0.63
CA SER A 31 1.00 -10.37 -0.35
C SER A 31 2.40 -10.22 0.24
N ASN A 32 2.82 -11.21 1.02
CA ASN A 32 4.15 -11.21 1.63
C ASN A 32 5.25 -11.12 0.56
N ILE A 33 5.06 -11.80 -0.55
CA ILE A 33 6.03 -11.77 -1.65
C ILE A 33 6.16 -10.36 -2.21
N SER A 34 5.04 -9.68 -2.46
CA SER A 34 5.07 -8.31 -2.98
C SER A 34 5.70 -7.35 -1.98
N ILE A 35 5.43 -7.53 -0.69
CA ILE A 35 6.02 -6.69 0.35
C ILE A 35 7.54 -6.83 0.35
N ASN A 36 8.04 -8.05 0.18
CA ASN A 36 9.48 -8.27 0.13
C ASN A 36 10.13 -7.65 -1.10
N GLU A 37 9.39 -7.46 -2.17
CA GLU A 37 9.91 -6.91 -3.41
C GLU A 37 9.72 -5.41 -3.57
N ILE A 38 8.91 -4.79 -2.71
CA ILE A 38 8.50 -3.39 -2.92
C ILE A 38 9.66 -2.41 -2.72
N GLY A 39 10.64 -2.77 -1.92
CA GLY A 39 11.80 -1.91 -1.65
C GLY A 39 11.98 -1.64 -0.17
N GLU A 40 12.82 -0.66 0.13
CA GLU A 40 13.20 -0.34 1.50
C GLU A 40 12.39 0.82 2.06
N LEU A 41 12.31 0.88 3.38
CA LEU A 41 11.67 2.01 4.05
C LEU A 41 12.36 3.31 3.64
N GLY A 42 11.57 4.34 3.40
CA GLY A 42 12.07 5.64 2.99
C GLY A 42 12.17 5.82 1.49
N GLN A 43 12.06 4.75 0.71
CA GLN A 43 12.09 4.85 -0.74
C GLN A 43 10.73 5.29 -1.30
N LYS A 44 10.77 5.96 -2.44
CA LYS A 44 9.54 6.25 -3.17
C LYS A 44 9.12 5.01 -3.93
N VAL A 45 7.86 4.63 -3.78
CA VAL A 45 7.31 3.43 -4.40
C VAL A 45 5.99 3.76 -5.06
N LYS A 46 5.60 2.93 -6.01
CA LYS A 46 4.31 3.02 -6.67
C LYS A 46 3.66 1.66 -6.61
N VAL A 47 2.43 1.62 -6.10
CA VAL A 47 1.69 0.38 -5.93
C VAL A 47 0.36 0.50 -6.63
N HIS A 48 0.05 -0.45 -7.48
CA HIS A 48 -1.26 -0.52 -8.11
C HIS A 48 -2.26 -1.01 -7.07
N THR A 49 -3.44 -0.40 -7.03
CA THR A 49 -4.39 -0.68 -5.96
C THR A 49 -5.73 -1.14 -6.50
N HIS A 50 -6.39 -1.95 -5.69
CA HIS A 50 -7.77 -2.32 -5.88
C HIS A 50 -8.55 -1.86 -4.65
N TYR A 51 -9.54 -1.03 -4.88
CA TYR A 51 -10.36 -0.46 -3.82
C TYR A 51 -11.52 -1.41 -3.55
N TYR A 52 -11.48 -2.03 -2.39
CA TYR A 52 -12.48 -3.04 -2.01
C TYR A 52 -13.40 -2.47 -0.95
N VAL A 53 -14.68 -2.38 -1.27
CA VAL A 53 -15.68 -1.86 -0.35
C VAL A 53 -16.61 -2.98 0.06
N ARG A 54 -16.74 -3.16 1.36
CA ARG A 54 -17.71 -4.06 1.94
C ARG A 54 -18.69 -3.25 2.78
N GLU A 55 -19.78 -3.89 3.15
CA GLU A 55 -20.81 -3.27 3.97
C GLU A 55 -20.26 -2.63 5.24
N ASP A 56 -19.29 -3.30 5.87
CA ASP A 56 -18.73 -2.89 7.15
C ASP A 56 -17.26 -2.50 7.07
N ASN A 57 -16.66 -2.47 5.89
CA ASN A 57 -15.24 -2.23 5.76
C ASN A 57 -14.86 -1.70 4.39
N ILE A 58 -13.81 -0.88 4.38
CA ILE A 58 -13.19 -0.37 3.16
C ILE A 58 -11.71 -0.71 3.24
N SER A 59 -11.21 -1.38 2.22
CA SER A 59 -9.81 -1.79 2.19
C SER A 59 -9.18 -1.52 0.84
N LEU A 60 -7.88 -1.20 0.87
CA LEU A 60 -7.06 -1.09 -0.33
C LEU A 60 -6.17 -2.32 -0.40
N TYR A 61 -6.20 -2.98 -1.55
CA TYR A 61 -5.31 -4.09 -1.83
C TYR A 61 -4.35 -3.66 -2.92
N GLY A 62 -3.07 -4.00 -2.78
CA GLY A 62 -2.06 -3.56 -3.70
C GLY A 62 -1.26 -4.71 -4.30
N PHE A 63 -0.69 -4.42 -5.46
CA PHE A 63 0.20 -5.34 -6.14
C PHE A 63 1.18 -4.54 -6.99
N LEU A 64 2.30 -5.14 -7.24
CA LEU A 64 3.37 -4.48 -7.99
C LEU A 64 3.18 -4.54 -9.50
#